data_d66861a3682bf2603a123110ef629211
#
_entry.id   d66861a3682bf2603a123110ef629211
#
_cell.length_a   1.000
_cell.length_b   1.000
_cell.length_c   1.000
_cell.angle_alpha   90.00
_cell.angle_beta   90.00
_cell.angle_gamma   90.00
#
_symmetry.space_group_name_H-M   'P 1'
#
loop_
_entity.id
_entity.type
_entity.pdbx_description
1 polymer ?
#
loop_
_entity_poly.entity_id
_entity_poly.type
_entity_poly.pdbx_seq_one_letter_code
_entity_poly.pdbx_strand_id
1 'polypeptide(L)'
;MNIEGLDPSILAPAFIAGLVVLMTHIPLGYEVLRRGIIFIDIAVAQIAGLGVIIAYTVGWDEHGLEAQVAAVISALLGAWILSWLERKYGKHQEALIGTSFILAATGGILLLANNPHGGDHLKELLVGQILWVEWEQLFYAAMISICVLLTWVQFRQKIGNLGFYLLFAVAITVSVQLVGVYLVFASLIIPALATIGCSGKSGYGLPVIIGVSGYAAGLVLSALLDLPSGAVIVWTIAISALLIKIAMPVKTE
;
A
#
# COMPACT_ATOMS: atom_id res chain seq x y z
N MET A 1 -13.32 -23.47 -14.41
CA MET A 1 -13.56 -22.01 -14.47
C MET A 1 -14.87 -21.74 -13.76
N ASN A 2 -14.78 -21.08 -12.64
CA ASN A 2 -15.96 -20.78 -11.80
C ASN A 2 -16.57 -19.44 -12.27
N ILE A 3 -17.54 -19.49 -13.21
CA ILE A 3 -18.21 -18.28 -13.72
C ILE A 3 -19.08 -17.63 -12.62
N GLU A 4 -19.53 -18.41 -11.62
CA GLU A 4 -20.27 -17.91 -10.47
C GLU A 4 -19.42 -17.00 -9.56
N GLY A 5 -18.08 -17.10 -9.65
CA GLY A 5 -17.16 -16.21 -8.93
C GLY A 5 -17.08 -14.78 -9.50
N LEU A 6 -17.66 -14.51 -10.68
CA LEU A 6 -17.73 -13.19 -11.29
C LEU A 6 -18.94 -12.38 -10.78
N ASP A 7 -19.18 -12.38 -9.47
CA ASP A 7 -20.25 -11.58 -8.89
C ASP A 7 -19.86 -10.10 -8.85
N PRO A 8 -20.58 -9.22 -9.60
CA PRO A 8 -20.30 -7.78 -9.60
C PRO A 8 -20.44 -7.14 -8.22
N SER A 9 -21.25 -7.71 -7.31
CA SER A 9 -21.44 -7.17 -5.96
C SER A 9 -20.19 -7.29 -5.10
N ILE A 10 -19.32 -8.27 -5.39
CA ILE A 10 -18.03 -8.49 -4.71
C ILE A 10 -16.89 -7.80 -5.48
N LEU A 11 -16.88 -7.94 -6.81
CA LEU A 11 -15.78 -7.42 -7.62
C LEU A 11 -15.80 -5.90 -7.77
N ALA A 12 -16.97 -5.26 -7.75
CA ALA A 12 -17.06 -3.81 -7.91
C ALA A 12 -16.44 -3.05 -6.71
N PRO A 13 -16.77 -3.34 -5.43
CA PRO A 13 -16.10 -2.71 -4.29
C PRO A 13 -14.59 -2.94 -4.30
N ALA A 14 -14.16 -4.18 -4.60
CA ALA A 14 -12.75 -4.53 -4.69
C ALA A 14 -12.00 -3.72 -5.78
N PHE A 15 -12.60 -3.57 -6.96
CA PHE A 15 -12.01 -2.78 -8.03
C PHE A 15 -11.93 -1.30 -7.67
N ILE A 16 -12.99 -0.74 -7.08
CA ILE A 16 -12.99 0.66 -6.62
C ILE A 16 -11.97 0.87 -5.51
N ALA A 17 -11.79 -0.09 -4.58
CA ALA A 17 -10.72 -0.05 -3.58
C ALA A 17 -9.35 0.06 -4.26
N GLY A 18 -9.10 -0.73 -5.30
CA GLY A 18 -7.88 -0.64 -6.11
C GLY A 18 -7.69 0.75 -6.74
N LEU A 19 -8.76 1.37 -7.26
CA LEU A 19 -8.70 2.73 -7.82
C LEU A 19 -8.38 3.78 -6.75
N VAL A 20 -8.98 3.67 -5.56
CA VAL A 20 -8.70 4.56 -4.42
C VAL A 20 -7.24 4.46 -3.99
N VAL A 21 -6.68 3.24 -3.93
CA VAL A 21 -5.26 3.02 -3.65
C VAL A 21 -4.39 3.65 -4.72
N LEU A 22 -4.63 3.38 -6.00
CA LEU A 22 -3.84 3.91 -7.12
C LEU A 22 -3.82 5.43 -7.16
N MET A 23 -4.92 6.09 -6.78
CA MET A 23 -5.04 7.55 -6.79
C MET A 23 -3.97 8.23 -5.93
N THR A 24 -3.64 7.67 -4.77
CA THR A 24 -2.59 8.18 -3.87
C THR A 24 -1.22 7.57 -4.18
N HIS A 25 -1.17 6.28 -4.51
CA HIS A 25 0.07 5.52 -4.64
C HIS A 25 0.88 5.91 -5.87
N ILE A 26 0.24 6.22 -7.00
CA ILE A 26 0.95 6.65 -8.20
C ILE A 26 1.78 7.92 -7.94
N PRO A 27 1.21 9.05 -7.46
CA PRO A 27 2.02 10.25 -7.19
C PRO A 27 3.02 10.07 -6.05
N LEU A 28 2.68 9.32 -5.00
CA LEU A 28 3.59 9.04 -3.88
C LEU A 28 4.71 8.09 -4.29
N GLY A 29 4.46 7.13 -5.17
CA GLY A 29 5.47 6.20 -5.69
C GLY A 29 6.61 6.91 -6.44
N TYR A 30 6.27 7.88 -7.28
CA TYR A 30 7.31 8.72 -7.92
C TYR A 30 8.15 9.48 -6.90
N GLU A 31 7.54 9.98 -5.84
CA GLU A 31 8.27 10.70 -4.79
C GLU A 31 9.17 9.76 -3.98
N VAL A 32 8.70 8.57 -3.66
CA VAL A 32 9.47 7.51 -2.99
C VAL A 32 10.70 7.12 -3.82
N LEU A 33 10.51 6.85 -5.12
CA LEU A 33 11.61 6.52 -6.03
C LEU A 33 12.61 7.68 -6.17
N ARG A 34 12.11 8.93 -6.24
CA ARG A 34 12.95 10.13 -6.31
C ARG A 34 13.81 10.31 -5.06
N ARG A 35 13.27 9.94 -3.90
CA ARG A 35 13.98 10.05 -2.60
C ARG A 35 14.91 8.85 -2.35
N GLY A 36 14.77 7.76 -3.09
CA GLY A 36 15.54 6.53 -2.88
C GLY A 36 15.18 5.78 -1.61
N ILE A 37 13.91 5.86 -1.17
CA ILE A 37 13.40 5.22 0.05
C ILE A 37 12.36 4.15 -0.29
N ILE A 38 12.77 3.18 -1.11
CA ILE A 38 11.87 2.24 -1.78
C ILE A 38 11.06 1.38 -0.78
N PHE A 39 11.64 1.00 0.36
CA PHE A 39 11.01 0.11 1.33
C PHE A 39 10.25 0.83 2.46
N ILE A 40 10.03 2.15 2.34
CA ILE A 40 9.39 2.92 3.41
C ILE A 40 7.94 2.51 3.66
N ASP A 41 7.21 2.14 2.61
CA ASP A 41 5.82 1.72 2.71
C ASP A 41 5.68 0.40 3.48
N ILE A 42 6.55 -0.58 3.22
CA ILE A 42 6.57 -1.85 3.95
C ILE A 42 6.91 -1.61 5.43
N ALA A 43 7.86 -0.72 5.73
CA ALA A 43 8.21 -0.39 7.11
C ALA A 43 7.04 0.29 7.84
N VAL A 44 6.41 1.29 7.23
CA VAL A 44 5.25 1.98 7.80
C VAL A 44 4.06 1.03 7.94
N ALA A 45 3.81 0.18 6.94
CA ALA A 45 2.77 -0.84 6.98
C ALA A 45 2.94 -1.83 8.15
N GLN A 46 4.17 -2.31 8.37
CA GLN A 46 4.45 -3.22 9.49
C GLN A 46 4.36 -2.52 10.85
N ILE A 47 4.76 -1.26 10.95
CA ILE A 47 4.59 -0.48 12.19
C ILE A 47 3.10 -0.24 12.47
N ALA A 48 2.30 0.06 11.45
CA ALA A 48 0.84 0.16 11.57
C ALA A 48 0.21 -1.17 12.02
N GLY A 49 0.59 -2.28 11.36
CA GLY A 49 0.14 -3.63 11.71
C GLY A 49 0.55 -4.04 13.12
N LEU A 50 1.76 -3.67 13.56
CA LEU A 50 2.18 -3.88 14.96
C LEU A 50 1.26 -3.13 15.93
N GLY A 51 0.79 -1.92 15.57
CA GLY A 51 -0.19 -1.17 16.35
C GLY A 51 -1.53 -1.91 16.47
N VAL A 52 -2.04 -2.51 15.39
CA VAL A 52 -3.24 -3.36 15.41
C VAL A 52 -3.03 -4.58 16.32
N ILE A 53 -1.89 -5.27 16.18
CA ILE A 53 -1.57 -6.44 16.99
C ILE A 53 -1.49 -6.08 18.48
N ILE A 54 -0.89 -4.93 18.83
CA ILE A 54 -0.86 -4.44 20.23
C ILE A 54 -2.29 -4.20 20.73
N ALA A 55 -3.14 -3.53 19.95
CA ALA A 55 -4.54 -3.29 20.29
C ALA A 55 -5.29 -4.60 20.55
N TYR A 56 -5.11 -5.58 19.68
CA TYR A 56 -5.68 -6.91 19.82
C TYR A 56 -5.19 -7.63 21.09
N THR A 57 -3.90 -7.57 21.41
CA THR A 57 -3.35 -8.21 22.62
C THR A 57 -3.85 -7.58 23.92
N VAL A 58 -4.31 -6.33 23.88
CA VAL A 58 -4.95 -5.63 25.01
C VAL A 58 -6.45 -5.98 25.12
N GLY A 59 -6.99 -6.70 24.14
CA GLY A 59 -8.39 -7.17 24.13
C GLY A 59 -9.34 -6.26 23.33
N TRP A 60 -8.81 -5.37 22.47
CA TRP A 60 -9.62 -4.58 21.56
C TRP A 60 -9.99 -5.40 20.31
N ASP A 61 -11.12 -5.06 19.68
CA ASP A 61 -11.53 -5.68 18.42
C ASP A 61 -10.56 -5.25 17.31
N GLU A 62 -9.99 -6.22 16.59
CA GLU A 62 -9.02 -5.95 15.52
C GLU A 62 -9.61 -5.16 14.35
N HIS A 63 -10.91 -5.25 14.11
CA HIS A 63 -11.65 -4.48 13.10
C HIS A 63 -12.33 -3.23 13.68
N GLY A 64 -12.21 -3.02 15.01
CA GLY A 64 -12.79 -1.89 15.73
C GLY A 64 -12.07 -0.56 15.45
N LEU A 65 -12.74 0.53 15.81
CA LEU A 65 -12.17 1.88 15.70
C LEU A 65 -10.89 2.04 16.55
N GLU A 66 -10.82 1.37 17.69
CA GLU A 66 -9.68 1.41 18.61
C GLU A 66 -8.41 0.84 17.94
N ALA A 67 -8.54 -0.29 17.23
CA ALA A 67 -7.43 -0.89 16.51
C ALA A 67 -6.99 -0.01 15.32
N GLN A 68 -7.94 0.62 14.63
CA GLN A 68 -7.63 1.56 13.56
C GLN A 68 -6.89 2.80 14.07
N VAL A 69 -7.32 3.35 15.20
CA VAL A 69 -6.63 4.47 15.88
C VAL A 69 -5.22 4.05 16.30
N ALA A 70 -5.07 2.85 16.88
CA ALA A 70 -3.75 2.31 17.25
C ALA A 70 -2.83 2.17 16.03
N ALA A 71 -3.35 1.66 14.90
CA ALA A 71 -2.60 1.56 13.64
C ALA A 71 -2.10 2.93 13.16
N VAL A 72 -2.99 3.93 13.12
CA VAL A 72 -2.65 5.29 12.67
C VAL A 72 -1.64 5.94 13.61
N ILE A 73 -1.83 5.85 14.92
CA ILE A 73 -0.89 6.42 15.91
C ILE A 73 0.49 5.75 15.75
N SER A 74 0.54 4.42 15.65
CA SER A 74 1.79 3.69 15.47
C SER A 74 2.49 4.08 14.17
N ALA A 75 1.75 4.18 13.06
CA ALA A 75 2.27 4.63 11.77
C ALA A 75 2.83 6.06 11.82
N LEU A 76 2.12 6.99 12.46
CA LEU A 76 2.56 8.38 12.61
C LEU A 76 3.80 8.50 13.49
N LEU A 77 3.88 7.74 14.58
CA LEU A 77 5.07 7.65 15.42
C LEU A 77 6.26 7.08 14.66
N GLY A 78 6.03 5.98 13.90
CA GLY A 78 7.05 5.40 13.03
C GLY A 78 7.54 6.38 11.98
N ALA A 79 6.63 7.08 11.31
CA ALA A 79 6.94 8.10 10.32
C ALA A 79 7.76 9.26 10.92
N TRP A 80 7.40 9.71 12.13
CA TRP A 80 8.15 10.73 12.85
C TRP A 80 9.57 10.26 13.19
N ILE A 81 9.72 9.02 13.70
CA ILE A 81 11.03 8.43 14.01
C ILE A 81 11.86 8.29 12.73
N LEU A 82 11.30 7.74 11.65
CA LEU A 82 11.99 7.60 10.37
C LEU A 82 12.44 8.94 9.80
N SER A 83 11.58 9.97 9.86
CA SER A 83 11.96 11.32 9.44
C SER A 83 13.07 11.93 10.31
N TRP A 84 13.09 11.65 11.61
CA TRP A 84 14.16 12.09 12.50
C TRP A 84 15.48 11.35 12.20
N LEU A 85 15.42 10.04 11.97
CA LEU A 85 16.58 9.22 11.59
C LEU A 85 17.18 9.67 10.25
N GLU A 86 16.36 10.00 9.26
CA GLU A 86 16.80 10.54 7.99
C GLU A 86 17.67 11.78 8.17
N ARG A 87 17.21 12.74 8.99
CA ARG A 87 17.98 13.98 9.26
C ARG A 87 19.34 13.71 9.88
N LYS A 88 19.43 12.67 10.72
CA LYS A 88 20.65 12.35 11.48
C LYS A 88 21.60 11.40 10.72
N TYR A 89 21.04 10.46 9.96
CA TYR A 89 21.77 9.36 9.34
C TYR A 89 21.38 9.14 7.87
N GLY A 90 21.12 10.20 7.11
CA GLY A 90 20.58 10.14 5.74
C GLY A 90 21.33 9.21 4.78
N LYS A 91 22.66 9.04 4.94
CA LYS A 91 23.45 8.09 4.13
C LYS A 91 23.07 6.63 4.33
N HIS A 92 22.43 6.29 5.45
CA HIS A 92 22.03 4.93 5.83
C HIS A 92 20.52 4.77 5.94
N GLN A 93 19.78 5.69 5.34
CA GLN A 93 18.32 5.79 5.48
C GLN A 93 17.62 4.51 5.10
N GLU A 94 17.95 3.89 3.97
CA GLU A 94 17.33 2.67 3.49
C GLU A 94 17.60 1.48 4.44
N ALA A 95 18.80 1.38 5.01
CA ALA A 95 19.13 0.38 6.00
C ALA A 95 18.33 0.58 7.31
N LEU A 96 18.10 1.83 7.73
CA LEU A 96 17.28 2.15 8.90
C LEU A 96 15.80 1.83 8.67
N ILE A 97 15.28 2.10 7.47
CA ILE A 97 13.93 1.71 7.06
C ILE A 97 13.79 0.19 7.12
N GLY A 98 14.72 -0.56 6.50
CA GLY A 98 14.73 -2.02 6.53
C GLY A 98 14.85 -2.59 7.95
N THR A 99 15.66 -1.97 8.80
CA THR A 99 15.77 -2.36 10.22
C THR A 99 14.45 -2.12 10.96
N SER A 100 13.80 -0.98 10.75
CA SER A 100 12.51 -0.67 11.35
C SER A 100 11.42 -1.65 10.92
N PHE A 101 11.41 -2.02 9.62
CA PHE A 101 10.54 -3.05 9.08
C PHE A 101 10.72 -4.38 9.82
N ILE A 102 11.96 -4.90 9.91
CA ILE A 102 12.19 -6.23 10.51
C ILE A 102 11.87 -6.25 12.01
N LEU A 103 12.14 -5.15 12.72
CA LEU A 103 11.80 -5.02 14.13
C LEU A 103 10.28 -5.00 14.34
N ALA A 104 9.53 -4.27 13.53
CA ALA A 104 8.07 -4.24 13.61
C ALA A 104 7.46 -5.62 13.26
N ALA A 105 7.92 -6.24 12.17
CA ALA A 105 7.44 -7.55 11.74
C ALA A 105 7.72 -8.64 12.80
N THR A 106 8.95 -8.70 13.32
CA THR A 106 9.31 -9.69 14.35
C THR A 106 8.66 -9.39 15.69
N GLY A 107 8.43 -8.12 16.02
CA GLY A 107 7.66 -7.70 17.19
C GLY A 107 6.22 -8.24 17.15
N GLY A 108 5.56 -8.15 15.98
CA GLY A 108 4.25 -8.74 15.77
C GLY A 108 4.24 -10.26 15.96
N ILE A 109 5.23 -10.97 15.40
CA ILE A 109 5.38 -12.42 15.59
C ILE A 109 5.53 -12.77 17.06
N LEU A 110 6.36 -12.03 17.80
CA LEU A 110 6.59 -12.28 19.23
C LEU A 110 5.32 -12.04 20.06
N LEU A 111 4.56 -10.99 19.78
CA LEU A 111 3.31 -10.70 20.48
C LEU A 111 2.25 -11.78 20.23
N LEU A 112 2.21 -12.34 19.02
CA LEU A 112 1.24 -13.37 18.63
C LEU A 112 1.74 -14.81 18.88
N ALA A 113 2.96 -15.01 19.41
CA ALA A 113 3.57 -16.34 19.56
C ALA A 113 2.73 -17.34 20.36
N ASN A 114 1.95 -16.86 21.32
CA ASN A 114 1.06 -17.70 22.15
C ASN A 114 -0.41 -17.70 21.66
N ASN A 115 -0.70 -17.03 20.55
CA ASN A 115 -2.05 -17.01 19.98
C ASN A 115 -2.21 -18.13 18.95
N PRO A 116 -3.18 -19.07 19.11
CA PRO A 116 -3.40 -20.16 18.15
C PRO A 116 -3.70 -19.67 16.72
N HIS A 117 -4.30 -18.49 16.57
CA HIS A 117 -4.65 -17.86 15.29
C HIS A 117 -3.62 -16.79 14.85
N GLY A 118 -2.51 -16.65 15.55
CA GLY A 118 -1.52 -15.60 15.25
C GLY A 118 -0.96 -15.64 13.83
N GLY A 119 -0.80 -16.83 13.25
CA GLY A 119 -0.37 -17.01 11.86
C GLY A 119 -1.38 -16.48 10.85
N ASP A 120 -2.68 -16.66 11.12
CA ASP A 120 -3.76 -16.21 10.26
C ASP A 120 -3.85 -14.68 10.25
N HIS A 121 -3.76 -14.02 11.42
CA HIS A 121 -3.70 -12.57 11.54
C HIS A 121 -2.52 -11.96 10.77
N LEU A 122 -1.33 -12.56 10.89
CA LEU A 122 -0.16 -12.09 10.13
C LEU A 122 -0.36 -12.25 8.63
N LYS A 123 -0.96 -13.36 8.19
CA LYS A 123 -1.26 -13.60 6.78
C LYS A 123 -2.27 -12.59 6.24
N GLU A 124 -3.31 -12.26 6.99
CA GLU A 124 -4.31 -11.25 6.62
C GLU A 124 -3.70 -9.87 6.42
N LEU A 125 -2.86 -9.44 7.35
CA LEU A 125 -2.15 -8.15 7.22
C LEU A 125 -1.27 -8.09 5.97
N LEU A 126 -0.60 -9.18 5.61
CA LEU A 126 0.32 -9.22 4.46
C LEU A 126 -0.41 -9.33 3.13
N VAL A 127 -1.34 -10.28 3.02
CA VAL A 127 -2.05 -10.61 1.77
C VAL A 127 -3.23 -9.68 1.51
N GLY A 128 -3.86 -9.20 2.60
CA GLY A 128 -5.08 -8.39 2.55
C GLY A 128 -6.33 -9.20 2.18
N GLN A 129 -7.47 -8.56 2.28
CA GLN A 129 -8.79 -9.15 1.99
C GLN A 129 -9.60 -8.24 1.05
N ILE A 130 -9.03 -7.84 -0.08
CA ILE A 130 -9.65 -6.87 -1.01
C ILE A 130 -11.08 -7.26 -1.45
N LEU A 131 -11.40 -8.54 -1.52
CA LEU A 131 -12.75 -9.02 -1.91
C LEU A 131 -13.82 -8.81 -0.82
N TRP A 132 -13.40 -8.58 0.43
CA TRP A 132 -14.28 -8.40 1.58
C TRP A 132 -14.42 -6.93 2.00
N VAL A 133 -13.96 -6.01 1.15
CA VAL A 133 -14.07 -4.57 1.41
C VAL A 133 -15.54 -4.13 1.36
N GLU A 134 -16.01 -3.56 2.46
CA GLU A 134 -17.36 -3.01 2.57
C GLU A 134 -17.44 -1.58 2.01
N TRP A 135 -18.63 -1.19 1.51
CA TRP A 135 -18.86 0.14 0.96
C TRP A 135 -18.63 1.26 1.97
N GLU A 136 -18.92 1.03 3.23
CA GLU A 136 -18.70 2.00 4.30
C GLU A 136 -17.21 2.25 4.51
N GLN A 137 -16.42 1.17 4.64
CA GLN A 137 -14.97 1.23 4.76
C GLN A 137 -14.34 1.94 3.54
N LEU A 138 -14.82 1.60 2.34
CA LEU A 138 -14.37 2.21 1.08
C LEU A 138 -14.66 3.71 1.03
N PHE A 139 -15.80 4.16 1.53
CA PHE A 139 -16.17 5.56 1.57
C PHE A 139 -15.21 6.37 2.46
N TYR A 140 -14.93 5.91 3.68
CA TYR A 140 -13.97 6.57 4.57
C TYR A 140 -12.55 6.57 3.99
N ALA A 141 -12.12 5.45 3.42
CA ALA A 141 -10.81 5.35 2.78
C ALA A 141 -10.69 6.30 1.58
N ALA A 142 -11.72 6.42 0.76
CA ALA A 142 -11.75 7.36 -0.36
C ALA A 142 -11.68 8.81 0.12
N MET A 143 -12.43 9.18 1.15
CA MET A 143 -12.38 10.54 1.73
C MET A 143 -10.96 10.88 2.23
N ILE A 144 -10.35 9.98 3.01
CA ILE A 144 -8.99 10.18 3.52
C ILE A 144 -7.99 10.27 2.36
N SER A 145 -8.10 9.38 1.37
CA SER A 145 -7.23 9.37 0.19
C SER A 145 -7.34 10.66 -0.63
N ILE A 146 -8.54 11.20 -0.79
CA ILE A 146 -8.77 12.49 -1.45
C ILE A 146 -8.10 13.62 -0.64
N CYS A 147 -8.28 13.66 0.67
CA CYS A 147 -7.63 14.65 1.54
C CYS A 147 -6.09 14.57 1.44
N VAL A 148 -5.53 13.36 1.46
CA VAL A 148 -4.09 13.12 1.27
C VAL A 148 -3.63 13.65 -0.09
N LEU A 149 -4.33 13.30 -1.16
CA LEU A 149 -3.98 13.71 -2.51
C LEU A 149 -4.06 15.23 -2.68
N LEU A 150 -5.13 15.85 -2.20
CA LEU A 150 -5.29 17.32 -2.27
C LEU A 150 -4.19 18.03 -1.48
N THR A 151 -3.88 17.56 -0.28
CA THR A 151 -2.79 18.10 0.54
C THR A 151 -1.45 17.93 -0.18
N TRP A 152 -1.20 16.76 -0.77
CA TRP A 152 0.00 16.51 -1.53
C TRP A 152 0.13 17.44 -2.74
N VAL A 153 -0.90 17.55 -3.58
CA VAL A 153 -0.88 18.37 -4.79
C VAL A 153 -0.70 19.85 -4.46
N GLN A 154 -1.40 20.34 -3.42
CA GLN A 154 -1.40 21.77 -3.07
C GLN A 154 -0.12 22.20 -2.36
N PHE A 155 0.44 21.33 -1.50
CA PHE A 155 1.53 21.71 -0.61
C PHE A 155 2.86 20.98 -0.88
N ARG A 156 2.97 20.11 -1.92
CA ARG A 156 4.17 19.28 -2.18
C ARG A 156 5.48 20.07 -2.18
N GLN A 157 5.46 21.34 -2.59
CA GLN A 157 6.66 22.20 -2.61
C GLN A 157 7.00 22.81 -1.24
N LYS A 158 6.02 22.88 -0.33
CA LYS A 158 6.15 23.46 1.01
C LYS A 158 6.23 22.39 2.11
N ILE A 159 5.74 21.19 1.82
CA ILE A 159 5.80 20.05 2.73
C ILE A 159 7.26 19.61 2.85
N GLY A 160 7.88 19.85 4.01
CA GLY A 160 9.20 19.33 4.35
C GLY A 160 9.19 17.81 4.48
N ASN A 161 10.36 17.22 4.78
CA ASN A 161 10.50 15.78 4.93
C ASN A 161 9.51 15.19 5.93
N LEU A 162 9.38 15.77 7.12
CA LEU A 162 8.43 15.29 8.12
C LEU A 162 6.99 15.26 7.61
N GLY A 163 6.54 16.32 6.94
CA GLY A 163 5.20 16.39 6.39
C GLY A 163 4.93 15.33 5.35
N PHE A 164 5.93 15.03 4.50
CA PHE A 164 5.84 13.90 3.55
C PHE A 164 5.67 12.56 4.29
N TYR A 165 6.51 12.28 5.30
CA TYR A 165 6.45 11.03 6.05
C TYR A 165 5.10 10.84 6.75
N LEU A 166 4.56 11.89 7.37
CA LEU A 166 3.26 11.82 8.05
C LEU A 166 2.11 11.60 7.06
N LEU A 167 2.10 12.34 5.94
CA LEU A 167 1.09 12.18 4.89
C LEU A 167 1.16 10.78 4.27
N PHE A 168 2.37 10.32 4.00
CA PHE A 168 2.64 8.99 3.47
C PHE A 168 2.16 7.89 4.44
N ALA A 169 2.45 8.03 5.74
CA ALA A 169 2.01 7.08 6.75
C ALA A 169 0.48 6.94 6.79
N VAL A 170 -0.26 8.05 6.71
CA VAL A 170 -1.73 8.00 6.65
C VAL A 170 -2.19 7.28 5.38
N ALA A 171 -1.61 7.61 4.21
CA ALA A 171 -1.97 6.96 2.95
C ALA A 171 -1.73 5.46 2.98
N ILE A 172 -0.54 5.03 3.45
CA ILE A 172 -0.19 3.61 3.54
C ILE A 172 -1.08 2.87 4.54
N THR A 173 -1.31 3.42 5.73
CA THR A 173 -2.14 2.76 6.76
C THR A 173 -3.55 2.48 6.26
N VAL A 174 -4.18 3.47 5.62
CA VAL A 174 -5.54 3.29 5.05
C VAL A 174 -5.53 2.27 3.91
N SER A 175 -4.53 2.32 3.05
CA SER A 175 -4.45 1.41 1.89
C SER A 175 -4.16 -0.03 2.30
N VAL A 176 -3.31 -0.24 3.31
CA VAL A 176 -3.00 -1.58 3.83
C VAL A 176 -4.23 -2.26 4.40
N GLN A 177 -5.08 -1.52 5.10
CA GLN A 177 -6.34 -2.05 5.63
C GLN A 177 -7.33 -2.46 4.53
N LEU A 178 -7.27 -1.83 3.36
CA LEU A 178 -8.11 -2.19 2.21
C LEU A 178 -7.58 -3.39 1.43
N VAL A 179 -6.28 -3.41 1.14
CA VAL A 179 -5.73 -4.31 0.12
C VAL A 179 -4.55 -5.15 0.58
N GLY A 180 -4.02 -4.92 1.79
CA GLY A 180 -2.87 -5.62 2.35
C GLY A 180 -1.52 -5.07 1.89
N VAL A 181 -0.46 -5.45 2.62
CA VAL A 181 0.90 -4.89 2.46
C VAL A 181 1.49 -5.16 1.08
N TYR A 182 1.36 -6.39 0.57
CA TYR A 182 1.98 -6.76 -0.72
C TYR A 182 1.38 -6.00 -1.89
N LEU A 183 0.06 -5.82 -1.89
CA LEU A 183 -0.62 -5.13 -2.97
C LEU A 183 -0.42 -3.61 -2.89
N VAL A 184 -0.30 -3.05 -1.68
CA VAL A 184 0.10 -1.66 -1.46
C VAL A 184 1.47 -1.39 -2.06
N PHE A 185 2.49 -2.21 -1.72
CA PHE A 185 3.83 -2.09 -2.28
C PHE A 185 3.83 -2.18 -3.81
N ALA A 186 3.16 -3.19 -4.36
CA ALA A 186 3.09 -3.38 -5.81
C ALA A 186 2.43 -2.18 -6.51
N SER A 187 1.35 -1.64 -5.96
CA SER A 187 0.62 -0.49 -6.50
C SER A 187 1.41 0.82 -6.43
N LEU A 188 2.28 0.95 -5.41
CA LEU A 188 3.14 2.11 -5.22
C LEU A 188 4.34 2.09 -6.17
N ILE A 189 5.04 0.96 -6.23
CA ILE A 189 6.37 0.89 -6.85
C ILE A 189 6.30 0.47 -8.32
N ILE A 190 5.54 -0.57 -8.67
CA ILE A 190 5.62 -1.17 -10.02
C ILE A 190 5.18 -0.18 -11.11
N PRO A 191 4.03 0.53 -11.02
CA PRO A 191 3.62 1.47 -12.05
C PRO A 191 4.57 2.66 -12.16
N ALA A 192 5.06 3.19 -11.04
CA ALA A 192 5.99 4.31 -11.02
C ALA A 192 7.36 3.92 -11.61
N LEU A 193 7.90 2.75 -11.24
CA LEU A 193 9.18 2.24 -11.74
C LEU A 193 9.14 1.95 -13.25
N ALA A 194 8.05 1.38 -13.74
CA ALA A 194 7.90 1.03 -15.15
C ALA A 194 7.89 2.29 -16.05
N THR A 195 7.48 3.43 -15.51
CA THR A 195 7.27 4.68 -16.24
C THR A 195 8.29 5.78 -15.91
N ILE A 196 9.33 5.45 -15.13
CA ILE A 196 10.49 6.35 -14.93
C ILE A 196 11.11 6.68 -16.30
N GLY A 197 11.36 7.98 -16.52
CA GLY A 197 11.93 8.48 -17.77
C GLY A 197 10.92 8.72 -18.89
N CYS A 198 9.65 8.38 -18.74
CA CYS A 198 8.60 8.77 -19.67
C CYS A 198 8.25 10.25 -19.49
N SER A 199 8.59 11.08 -20.47
CA SER A 199 8.32 12.53 -20.43
C SER A 199 7.01 12.88 -21.11
N GLY A 200 6.36 13.99 -20.69
CA GLY A 200 5.17 14.57 -21.34
C GLY A 200 3.84 14.08 -20.79
N LYS A 201 2.75 14.26 -21.57
CA LYS A 201 1.39 13.87 -21.16
C LYS A 201 1.23 12.38 -20.86
N SER A 202 2.10 11.54 -21.39
CA SER A 202 2.16 10.09 -21.11
C SER A 202 2.72 9.76 -19.72
N GLY A 203 3.43 10.68 -19.07
CA GLY A 203 4.10 10.43 -17.79
C GLY A 203 3.17 10.03 -16.65
N TYR A 204 1.94 10.56 -16.59
CA TYR A 204 0.95 10.18 -15.57
C TYR A 204 -0.12 9.21 -16.08
N GLY A 205 -0.36 9.13 -17.38
CA GLY A 205 -1.37 8.23 -17.97
C GLY A 205 -0.95 6.76 -17.93
N LEU A 206 0.31 6.47 -18.24
CA LEU A 206 0.83 5.09 -18.30
C LEU A 206 0.76 4.35 -16.95
N PRO A 207 1.22 4.92 -15.82
CA PRO A 207 1.13 4.23 -14.54
C PRO A 207 -0.32 3.97 -14.11
N VAL A 208 -1.26 4.86 -14.47
CA VAL A 208 -2.69 4.64 -14.24
C VAL A 208 -3.18 3.45 -15.07
N ILE A 209 -2.82 3.37 -16.35
CA ILE A 209 -3.20 2.25 -17.21
C ILE A 209 -2.63 0.93 -16.67
N ILE A 210 -1.36 0.90 -16.24
CA ILE A 210 -0.73 -0.28 -15.63
C ILE A 210 -1.51 -0.73 -14.40
N GLY A 211 -1.79 0.20 -13.48
CA GLY A 211 -2.51 -0.11 -12.26
C GLY A 211 -3.94 -0.59 -12.53
N VAL A 212 -4.71 0.17 -13.28
CA VAL A 212 -6.12 -0.14 -13.58
C VAL A 212 -6.26 -1.46 -14.33
N SER A 213 -5.45 -1.70 -15.36
CA SER A 213 -5.47 -2.97 -16.10
C SER A 213 -5.02 -4.15 -15.23
N GLY A 214 -4.02 -3.94 -14.36
CA GLY A 214 -3.55 -4.95 -13.42
C GLY A 214 -4.62 -5.35 -12.41
N TYR A 215 -5.30 -4.38 -11.79
CA TYR A 215 -6.41 -4.65 -10.88
C TYR A 215 -7.58 -5.34 -11.58
N ALA A 216 -8.00 -4.84 -12.74
CA ALA A 216 -9.11 -5.43 -13.50
C ALA A 216 -8.81 -6.88 -13.90
N ALA A 217 -7.65 -7.12 -14.53
CA ALA A 217 -7.25 -8.48 -14.94
C ALA A 217 -7.04 -9.39 -13.74
N GLY A 218 -6.43 -8.89 -12.66
CA GLY A 218 -6.14 -9.67 -11.47
C GLY A 218 -7.40 -10.12 -10.72
N LEU A 219 -8.38 -9.25 -10.57
CA LEU A 219 -9.66 -9.59 -9.96
C LEU A 219 -10.41 -10.63 -10.78
N VAL A 220 -10.47 -10.46 -12.10
CA VAL A 220 -11.13 -11.44 -12.99
C VAL A 220 -10.42 -12.79 -12.95
N LEU A 221 -9.08 -12.82 -13.05
CA LEU A 221 -8.32 -14.07 -13.02
C LEU A 221 -8.42 -14.75 -11.65
N SER A 222 -8.37 -14.00 -10.55
CA SER A 222 -8.56 -14.53 -9.21
C SER A 222 -9.92 -15.22 -9.06
N ALA A 223 -10.99 -14.58 -9.51
CA ALA A 223 -12.35 -15.12 -9.46
C ALA A 223 -12.51 -16.38 -10.34
N LEU A 224 -11.93 -16.40 -11.55
CA LEU A 224 -12.02 -17.53 -12.46
C LEU A 224 -11.21 -18.75 -12.03
N LEU A 225 -10.07 -18.53 -11.36
CA LEU A 225 -9.11 -19.58 -10.99
C LEU A 225 -9.17 -19.95 -9.49
N ASP A 226 -10.02 -19.27 -8.72
CA ASP A 226 -10.16 -19.45 -7.26
C ASP A 226 -8.80 -19.30 -6.54
N LEU A 227 -8.08 -18.20 -6.87
CA LEU A 227 -6.75 -17.90 -6.33
C LEU A 227 -6.80 -16.66 -5.42
N PRO A 228 -5.86 -16.52 -4.46
CA PRO A 228 -5.77 -15.34 -3.60
C PRO A 228 -5.66 -14.04 -4.41
N SER A 229 -6.66 -13.19 -4.32
CA SER A 229 -6.82 -11.99 -5.16
C SER A 229 -5.64 -11.02 -5.07
N GLY A 230 -5.18 -10.72 -3.86
CA GLY A 230 -4.03 -9.82 -3.67
C GLY A 230 -2.78 -10.29 -4.43
N ALA A 231 -2.44 -11.57 -4.33
CA ALA A 231 -1.30 -12.14 -5.02
C ALA A 231 -1.46 -12.11 -6.55
N VAL A 232 -2.64 -12.47 -7.07
CA VAL A 232 -2.92 -12.45 -8.52
C VAL A 232 -2.83 -11.03 -9.06
N ILE A 233 -3.37 -10.03 -8.35
CA ILE A 233 -3.32 -8.62 -8.76
C ILE A 233 -1.86 -8.13 -8.80
N VAL A 234 -1.01 -8.49 -7.84
CA VAL A 234 0.42 -8.14 -7.87
C VAL A 234 1.08 -8.63 -9.16
N TRP A 235 0.85 -9.89 -9.54
CA TRP A 235 1.40 -10.46 -10.77
C TRP A 235 0.84 -9.80 -12.03
N THR A 236 -0.46 -9.50 -12.07
CA THR A 236 -1.08 -8.84 -13.24
C THR A 236 -0.61 -7.39 -13.39
N ILE A 237 -0.37 -6.65 -12.30
CA ILE A 237 0.27 -5.33 -12.33
C ILE A 237 1.69 -5.44 -12.91
N ALA A 238 2.47 -6.41 -12.45
CA ALA A 238 3.83 -6.63 -12.93
C ALA A 238 3.87 -7.00 -14.42
N ILE A 239 2.99 -7.89 -14.87
CA ILE A 239 2.86 -8.27 -16.29
C ILE A 239 2.42 -7.07 -17.13
N SER A 240 1.41 -6.31 -16.68
CA SER A 240 0.96 -5.10 -17.38
C SER A 240 2.08 -4.07 -17.53
N ALA A 241 2.88 -3.87 -16.47
CA ALA A 241 4.05 -2.99 -16.48
C ALA A 241 5.10 -3.46 -17.49
N LEU A 242 5.40 -4.75 -17.51
CA LEU A 242 6.35 -5.34 -18.44
C LEU A 242 5.91 -5.19 -19.91
N LEU A 243 4.64 -5.49 -20.20
CA LEU A 243 4.06 -5.37 -21.54
C LEU A 243 4.12 -3.92 -22.04
N ILE A 244 3.76 -2.94 -21.20
CA ILE A 244 3.83 -1.53 -21.56
C ILE A 244 5.28 -1.10 -21.79
N LYS A 245 6.21 -1.54 -20.95
CA LYS A 245 7.64 -1.21 -21.11
C LYS A 245 8.25 -1.79 -22.40
N ILE A 246 7.83 -2.99 -22.80
CA ILE A 246 8.26 -3.60 -24.07
C ILE A 246 7.63 -2.86 -25.27
N ALA A 247 6.34 -2.50 -25.17
CA ALA A 247 5.64 -1.81 -26.24
C ALA A 247 6.10 -0.35 -26.44
N MET A 248 6.61 0.27 -25.38
CA MET A 248 7.10 1.67 -25.38
C MET A 248 8.51 1.72 -24.79
N PRO A 249 9.54 1.25 -25.51
CA PRO A 249 10.90 1.30 -25.00
C PRO A 249 11.31 2.77 -24.79
N VAL A 250 11.57 3.11 -23.53
CA VAL A 250 12.10 4.42 -23.15
C VAL A 250 13.45 4.56 -23.82
N LYS A 251 13.66 5.61 -24.63
CA LYS A 251 14.99 5.97 -25.12
C LYS A 251 15.83 6.33 -23.90
N THR A 252 16.74 5.45 -23.52
CA THR A 252 17.81 5.78 -22.56
C THR A 252 18.69 6.81 -23.25
N GLU A 253 18.66 8.06 -22.76
CA GLU A 253 19.70 9.05 -23.03
C GLU A 253 20.97 8.71 -22.25
#